data_2dd98f6a2108f8fdb69c5fa75de5115e
#
_entry.id   2dd98f6a2108f8fdb69c5fa75de5115e
#
_cell.length_a   1.000
_cell.length_b   1.000
_cell.length_c   1.000
_cell.angle_alpha   90.00
_cell.angle_beta   90.00
_cell.angle_gamma   90.00
#
_symmetry.space_group_name_H-M   'P 1'
#
loop_
_entity.id
_entity.type
_entity.pdbx_description
1 polymer ?
#
loop_
_entity_poly.entity_id
_entity_poly.type
_entity_poly.pdbx_seq_one_letter_code
_entity_poly.pdbx_strand_id
1 'polypeptide(L)'
;MNQFVIADMKQCIGCRTCEIACVMAHLGDNPLPMTAANFNPRLRVMKTHSVSVPMLCRQCENAPCLNACPNEAIHNQNGSVQVMQSRCIGCKTCMVACPYGAMEVVVNQGYGSDGVAYQRAQANKCDLCHGREEGPACVEVCPTAALTLIRPADLQAMQLEKQRRAARGSTPNLR
;
A
#
# COMPACT_ATOMS: atom_id res chain seq x y z
N MET A 1 2.02 13.41 10.45
CA MET A 1 2.90 12.82 9.40
C MET A 1 2.52 11.36 9.23
N ASN A 2 2.26 10.94 8.00
CA ASN A 2 1.85 9.59 7.68
C ASN A 2 3.03 8.61 7.76
N GLN A 3 2.74 7.40 8.17
CA GLN A 3 3.66 6.27 8.06
C GLN A 3 3.52 5.62 6.68
N PHE A 4 4.54 4.93 6.21
CA PHE A 4 4.52 4.29 4.90
C PHE A 4 5.50 3.13 4.83
N VAL A 5 5.31 2.23 3.88
CA VAL A 5 6.25 1.13 3.62
C VAL A 5 7.18 1.53 2.47
N ILE A 6 8.47 1.30 2.68
CA ILE A 6 9.49 1.39 1.63
C ILE A 6 9.97 0.00 1.23
N ALA A 7 10.47 -0.09 0.02
CA ALA A 7 11.08 -1.32 -0.50
C ALA A 7 12.53 -1.06 -0.91
N ASP A 8 13.43 -1.92 -0.45
CA ASP A 8 14.82 -1.95 -0.91
C ASP A 8 14.92 -2.82 -2.18
N MET A 9 15.22 -2.17 -3.29
CA MET A 9 15.36 -2.84 -4.58
C MET A 9 16.56 -3.80 -4.66
N LYS A 10 17.56 -3.63 -3.79
CA LYS A 10 18.74 -4.51 -3.74
C LYS A 10 18.45 -5.82 -3.02
N GLN A 11 17.49 -5.82 -2.11
CA GLN A 11 17.08 -7.00 -1.35
C GLN A 11 15.89 -7.73 -1.96
N CYS A 12 15.10 -7.05 -2.79
CA CYS A 12 13.89 -7.65 -3.37
C CYS A 12 14.24 -8.67 -4.46
N ILE A 13 13.87 -9.92 -4.25
CA ILE A 13 14.04 -11.03 -5.20
C ILE A 13 12.84 -11.24 -6.14
N GLY A 14 11.78 -10.42 -6.00
CA GLY A 14 10.60 -10.50 -6.84
C GLY A 14 9.74 -11.75 -6.66
N CYS A 15 9.74 -12.36 -5.47
CA CYS A 15 9.03 -13.62 -5.17
C CYS A 15 7.50 -13.48 -5.11
N ARG A 16 6.96 -12.23 -4.98
CA ARG A 16 5.54 -11.91 -4.88
C ARG A 16 4.81 -12.42 -3.62
N THR A 17 5.50 -12.98 -2.64
CA THR A 17 4.90 -13.39 -1.36
C THR A 17 4.14 -12.25 -0.68
N CYS A 18 4.64 -11.01 -0.81
CA CYS A 18 3.98 -9.81 -0.32
C CYS A 18 2.61 -9.53 -0.96
N GLU A 19 2.43 -9.87 -2.25
CA GLU A 19 1.12 -9.75 -2.92
C GLU A 19 0.12 -10.74 -2.34
N ILE A 20 0.53 -11.99 -2.14
CA ILE A 20 -0.30 -13.05 -1.54
C ILE A 20 -0.70 -12.65 -0.12
N ALA A 21 0.26 -12.28 0.71
CA ALA A 21 0.00 -11.86 2.09
C ALA A 21 -0.93 -10.64 2.17
N CYS A 22 -0.79 -9.70 1.23
CA CYS A 22 -1.68 -8.55 1.14
C CYS A 22 -3.12 -8.97 0.84
N VAL A 23 -3.34 -9.89 -0.08
CA VAL A 23 -4.69 -10.41 -0.38
C VAL A 23 -5.23 -11.16 0.84
N MET A 24 -4.46 -12.06 1.42
CA MET A 24 -4.87 -12.84 2.60
C MET A 24 -5.30 -11.96 3.78
N ALA A 25 -4.53 -10.89 4.06
CA ALA A 25 -4.86 -9.95 5.13
C ALA A 25 -6.15 -9.14 4.90
N HIS A 26 -6.71 -9.16 3.68
CA HIS A 26 -7.90 -8.38 3.32
C HIS A 26 -9.09 -9.22 2.82
N LEU A 27 -8.98 -10.56 2.89
CA LEU A 27 -10.09 -11.45 2.53
C LEU A 27 -11.20 -11.53 3.59
N GLY A 28 -10.94 -11.04 4.82
CA GLY A 28 -11.87 -11.16 5.95
C GLY A 28 -11.95 -12.57 6.55
N ASP A 29 -12.87 -12.75 7.50
CA ASP A 29 -12.99 -13.97 8.31
C ASP A 29 -13.62 -15.17 7.57
N ASN A 30 -14.24 -14.95 6.41
CA ASN A 30 -14.84 -16.00 5.58
C ASN A 30 -14.25 -15.95 4.16
N PRO A 31 -13.00 -16.38 3.99
CA PRO A 31 -12.32 -16.26 2.72
C PRO A 31 -12.93 -17.22 1.69
N LEU A 32 -13.48 -16.66 0.63
CA LEU A 32 -13.73 -17.42 -0.59
C LEU A 32 -12.40 -18.00 -1.10
N PRO A 33 -12.42 -19.16 -1.78
CA PRO A 33 -11.20 -19.69 -2.39
C PRO A 33 -10.52 -18.61 -3.23
N MET A 34 -9.19 -18.44 -3.05
CA MET A 34 -8.42 -17.48 -3.83
C MET A 34 -8.42 -17.89 -5.31
N THR A 35 -8.93 -17.01 -6.15
CA THR A 35 -9.02 -17.18 -7.60
C THR A 35 -8.42 -15.98 -8.30
N ALA A 36 -8.16 -16.07 -9.60
CA ALA A 36 -7.69 -14.93 -10.36
C ALA A 36 -8.66 -13.73 -10.33
N ALA A 37 -9.96 -13.98 -10.15
CA ALA A 37 -10.99 -12.94 -10.11
C ALA A 37 -10.99 -12.12 -8.80
N ASN A 38 -10.59 -12.72 -7.67
CA ASN A 38 -10.54 -12.06 -6.37
C ASN A 38 -9.11 -11.77 -5.87
N PHE A 39 -8.09 -12.05 -6.69
CA PHE A 39 -6.70 -11.74 -6.38
C PHE A 39 -6.40 -10.26 -6.65
N ASN A 40 -6.74 -9.39 -5.70
CA ASN A 40 -6.59 -7.94 -5.80
C ASN A 40 -5.63 -7.40 -4.72
N PRO A 41 -4.31 -7.62 -4.83
CA PRO A 41 -3.35 -7.09 -3.88
C PRO A 41 -3.32 -5.56 -3.95
N ARG A 42 -3.08 -4.90 -2.80
CA ARG A 42 -2.96 -3.44 -2.69
C ARG A 42 -1.53 -2.94 -2.92
N LEU A 43 -0.68 -3.81 -3.38
CA LEU A 43 0.68 -3.55 -3.85
C LEU A 43 0.95 -4.45 -5.06
N ARG A 44 1.91 -4.07 -5.90
CA ARG A 44 2.25 -4.87 -7.09
C ARG A 44 3.76 -4.94 -7.27
N VAL A 45 4.30 -6.15 -7.42
CA VAL A 45 5.73 -6.34 -7.71
C VAL A 45 5.98 -6.04 -9.18
N MET A 46 6.68 -4.94 -9.43
CA MET A 46 7.15 -4.58 -10.76
C MET A 46 8.49 -5.26 -11.02
N LYS A 47 8.59 -5.89 -12.19
CA LYS A 47 9.84 -6.48 -12.69
C LYS A 47 10.27 -5.75 -13.97
N THR A 48 11.48 -5.25 -13.95
CA THR A 48 12.17 -4.72 -15.12
C THR A 48 13.33 -5.66 -15.49
N HIS A 49 14.09 -5.32 -16.50
CA HIS A 49 15.26 -6.10 -16.88
C HIS A 49 16.31 -6.23 -15.75
N SER A 50 16.45 -5.21 -14.90
CA SER A 50 17.51 -5.13 -13.89
C SER A 50 17.03 -5.05 -12.45
N VAL A 51 15.74 -4.82 -12.23
CA VAL A 51 15.21 -4.55 -10.88
C VAL A 51 13.86 -5.23 -10.68
N SER A 52 13.68 -5.82 -9.51
CA SER A 52 12.37 -6.24 -9.01
C SER A 52 12.07 -5.44 -7.75
N VAL A 53 10.89 -4.80 -7.68
CA VAL A 53 10.51 -4.01 -6.51
C VAL A 53 9.00 -3.94 -6.35
N PRO A 54 8.44 -4.10 -5.15
CA PRO A 54 7.03 -3.88 -4.92
C PRO A 54 6.71 -2.38 -4.92
N MET A 55 5.74 -2.02 -5.75
CA MET A 55 5.16 -0.68 -5.79
C MET A 55 3.98 -0.60 -4.83
N LEU A 56 4.04 0.35 -3.90
CA LEU A 56 3.04 0.56 -2.86
C LEU A 56 2.59 2.03 -2.83
N CYS A 57 1.48 2.28 -2.15
CA CYS A 57 1.05 3.63 -1.83
C CYS A 57 2.09 4.34 -0.95
N ARG A 58 2.46 5.57 -1.31
CA ARG A 58 3.42 6.40 -0.58
C ARG A 58 2.82 7.13 0.62
N GLN A 59 1.51 6.99 0.86
CA GLN A 59 0.80 7.62 1.98
C GLN A 59 1.07 9.14 2.07
N CYS A 60 0.96 9.83 0.92
CA CYS A 60 1.32 11.24 0.78
C CYS A 60 0.61 12.13 1.82
N GLU A 61 1.31 13.13 2.37
CA GLU A 61 0.73 14.10 3.32
C GLU A 61 -0.36 14.95 2.65
N ASN A 62 -0.05 15.51 1.49
CA ASN A 62 -1.03 16.17 0.62
C ASN A 62 -1.38 15.21 -0.53
N ALA A 63 -2.24 14.24 -0.23
CA ALA A 63 -2.54 13.14 -1.14
C ALA A 63 -3.39 13.60 -2.34
N PRO A 64 -2.85 13.57 -3.59
CA PRO A 64 -3.63 13.98 -4.77
C PRO A 64 -4.91 13.17 -4.96
N CYS A 65 -4.90 11.89 -4.60
CA CYS A 65 -6.07 11.02 -4.68
C CYS A 65 -7.18 11.43 -3.69
N LEU A 66 -6.82 11.97 -2.52
CA LEU A 66 -7.76 12.51 -1.55
C LEU A 66 -8.41 13.79 -2.10
N ASN A 67 -7.57 14.72 -2.59
CA ASN A 67 -8.03 16.01 -3.11
C ASN A 67 -8.91 15.85 -4.37
N ALA A 68 -8.67 14.79 -5.16
CA ALA A 68 -9.41 14.53 -6.38
C ALA A 68 -10.69 13.71 -6.17
N CYS A 69 -10.98 13.24 -4.96
CA CYS A 69 -12.14 12.37 -4.72
C CYS A 69 -13.44 13.20 -4.61
N PRO A 70 -14.39 13.10 -5.57
CA PRO A 70 -15.61 13.93 -5.55
C PRO A 70 -16.55 13.59 -4.39
N ASN A 71 -16.47 12.36 -3.86
CA ASN A 71 -17.32 11.89 -2.76
C ASN A 71 -16.62 11.92 -1.41
N GLU A 72 -15.42 12.51 -1.31
CA GLU A 72 -14.62 12.55 -0.09
C GLU A 72 -14.46 11.15 0.56
N ALA A 73 -14.42 10.11 -0.26
CA ALA A 73 -14.26 8.75 0.20
C ALA A 73 -12.82 8.45 0.68
N ILE A 74 -11.86 9.31 0.36
CA ILE A 74 -10.46 9.16 0.76
C ILE A 74 -10.13 10.23 1.81
N HIS A 75 -9.54 9.81 2.91
CA HIS A 75 -9.24 10.68 4.05
C HIS A 75 -7.96 10.24 4.76
N ASN A 76 -7.36 11.13 5.55
CA ASN A 76 -6.26 10.80 6.46
C ASN A 76 -6.83 10.31 7.79
N GLN A 77 -6.39 9.13 8.23
CA GLN A 77 -6.77 8.57 9.52
C GLN A 77 -5.61 7.75 10.09
N ASN A 78 -5.33 7.92 11.40
CA ASN A 78 -4.32 7.15 12.12
C ASN A 78 -2.94 7.11 11.43
N GLY A 79 -2.52 8.26 10.89
CA GLY A 79 -1.22 8.38 10.20
C GLY A 79 -1.13 7.64 8.87
N SER A 80 -2.25 7.47 8.18
CA SER A 80 -2.32 6.87 6.85
C SER A 80 -3.50 7.41 6.04
N VAL A 81 -3.39 7.30 4.71
CA VAL A 81 -4.47 7.64 3.78
C VAL A 81 -5.39 6.43 3.64
N GLN A 82 -6.64 6.55 4.03
CA GLN A 82 -7.63 5.48 4.04
C GLN A 82 -8.75 5.72 3.02
N VAL A 83 -9.44 4.64 2.62
CA VAL A 83 -10.62 4.69 1.75
C VAL A 83 -11.84 4.21 2.52
N MET A 84 -12.80 5.09 2.70
CA MET A 84 -14.13 4.74 3.21
C MET A 84 -14.94 4.12 2.07
N GLN A 85 -15.00 2.79 2.03
CA GLN A 85 -15.62 2.07 0.93
C GLN A 85 -17.12 2.36 0.79
N SER A 86 -17.83 2.68 1.87
CA SER A 86 -19.25 3.06 1.85
C SER A 86 -19.53 4.30 0.99
N ARG A 87 -18.56 5.24 0.92
CA ARG A 87 -18.65 6.48 0.12
C ARG A 87 -18.03 6.35 -1.27
N CYS A 88 -17.27 5.28 -1.53
CA CYS A 88 -16.61 5.09 -2.82
C CYS A 88 -17.62 4.68 -3.90
N ILE A 89 -17.64 5.39 -5.02
CA ILE A 89 -18.48 5.13 -6.19
C ILE A 89 -17.72 4.50 -7.37
N GLY A 90 -16.42 4.21 -7.19
CA GLY A 90 -15.60 3.60 -8.23
C GLY A 90 -15.32 4.48 -9.46
N CYS A 91 -15.38 5.80 -9.34
CA CYS A 91 -15.25 6.77 -10.44
C CYS A 91 -13.87 6.84 -11.10
N LYS A 92 -12.84 6.18 -10.53
CA LYS A 92 -11.45 6.09 -11.03
C LYS A 92 -10.65 7.39 -11.00
N THR A 93 -11.21 8.53 -10.58
CA THR A 93 -10.49 9.81 -10.50
C THR A 93 -9.22 9.71 -9.66
N CYS A 94 -9.25 8.95 -8.56
CA CYS A 94 -8.10 8.71 -7.70
C CYS A 94 -6.96 7.92 -8.41
N MET A 95 -7.27 7.06 -9.38
CA MET A 95 -6.26 6.35 -10.18
C MET A 95 -5.50 7.34 -11.07
N VAL A 96 -6.23 8.26 -11.73
CA VAL A 96 -5.65 9.29 -12.60
C VAL A 96 -4.81 10.28 -11.79
N ALA A 97 -5.28 10.64 -10.59
CA ALA A 97 -4.59 11.59 -9.73
C ALA A 97 -3.32 11.04 -9.07
N CYS A 98 -3.17 9.71 -8.96
CA CYS A 98 -2.02 9.11 -8.29
C CYS A 98 -0.76 9.13 -9.16
N PRO A 99 0.30 9.91 -8.80
CA PRO A 99 1.50 9.99 -9.62
C PRO A 99 2.35 8.70 -9.60
N TYR A 100 2.07 7.78 -8.68
CA TYR A 100 2.80 6.52 -8.51
C TYR A 100 2.09 5.31 -9.10
N GLY A 101 0.86 5.47 -9.62
CA GLY A 101 0.06 4.34 -10.09
C GLY A 101 -0.26 3.31 -8.99
N ALA A 102 -0.25 3.73 -7.72
CA ALA A 102 -0.47 2.84 -6.57
C ALA A 102 -1.96 2.75 -6.15
N MET A 103 -2.86 3.14 -7.04
CA MET A 103 -4.29 3.18 -6.84
C MET A 103 -4.97 2.40 -7.96
N GLU A 104 -5.77 1.43 -7.62
CA GLU A 104 -6.60 0.69 -8.57
C GLU A 104 -8.07 0.82 -8.19
N VAL A 105 -8.97 0.61 -9.15
CA VAL A 105 -10.40 0.40 -8.89
C VAL A 105 -10.73 -1.00 -9.38
N VAL A 106 -11.10 -1.85 -8.44
CA VAL A 106 -11.45 -3.26 -8.67
C VAL A 106 -12.94 -3.46 -8.56
N VAL A 107 -13.47 -4.42 -9.29
CA VAL A 107 -14.88 -4.83 -9.19
C VAL A 107 -14.94 -6.05 -8.27
N ASN A 108 -15.48 -5.83 -7.08
CA ASN A 108 -15.75 -6.91 -6.14
C ASN A 108 -17.16 -7.47 -6.37
N GLN A 109 -17.24 -8.78 -6.36
CA GLN A 109 -18.51 -9.51 -6.38
C GLN A 109 -18.82 -9.98 -4.95
N GLY A 110 -20.05 -9.91 -4.56
CA GLY A 110 -20.50 -10.37 -3.25
C GLY A 110 -21.98 -10.69 -3.28
N TYR A 111 -22.47 -11.18 -2.14
CA TYR A 111 -23.91 -11.40 -1.92
C TYR A 111 -24.36 -10.46 -0.81
N GLY A 112 -25.49 -9.82 -1.03
CA GLY A 112 -26.14 -9.02 0.01
C GLY A 112 -26.67 -9.92 1.13
N SER A 113 -27.11 -9.31 2.22
CA SER A 113 -27.79 -10.01 3.33
C SER A 113 -29.09 -10.72 2.90
N ASP A 114 -29.64 -10.30 1.77
CA ASP A 114 -30.80 -10.87 1.06
C ASP A 114 -30.45 -12.02 0.11
N GLY A 115 -29.17 -12.40 0.02
CA GLY A 115 -28.66 -13.43 -0.89
C GLY A 115 -28.56 -12.99 -2.36
N VAL A 116 -28.84 -11.71 -2.68
CA VAL A 116 -28.72 -11.19 -4.04
C VAL A 116 -27.28 -10.88 -4.36
N ALA A 117 -26.80 -11.37 -5.50
CA ALA A 117 -25.45 -11.07 -5.99
C ALA A 117 -25.32 -9.59 -6.36
N TYR A 118 -24.27 -8.94 -5.90
CA TYR A 118 -23.96 -7.57 -6.31
C TYR A 118 -22.54 -7.46 -6.87
N GLN A 119 -22.34 -6.48 -7.72
CA GLN A 119 -21.03 -6.05 -8.17
C GLN A 119 -20.80 -4.61 -7.75
N ARG A 120 -19.67 -4.35 -7.11
CA ARG A 120 -19.32 -3.00 -6.67
C ARG A 120 -17.89 -2.66 -7.07
N ALA A 121 -17.75 -1.56 -7.80
CA ALA A 121 -16.45 -0.99 -8.10
C ALA A 121 -15.93 -0.21 -6.88
N GLN A 122 -14.75 -0.54 -6.40
CA GLN A 122 -14.16 0.02 -5.19
C GLN A 122 -12.71 0.39 -5.39
N ALA A 123 -12.28 1.50 -4.79
CA ALA A 123 -10.87 1.89 -4.80
C ALA A 123 -10.06 0.91 -3.93
N ASN A 124 -9.03 0.33 -4.55
CA ASN A 124 -8.10 -0.61 -3.94
C ASN A 124 -6.72 0.06 -3.82
N LYS A 125 -6.26 0.28 -2.59
CA LYS A 125 -4.95 0.85 -2.29
C LYS A 125 -4.45 0.35 -0.94
N CYS A 126 -3.14 0.37 -0.76
CA CYS A 126 -2.51 0.04 0.52
C CYS A 126 -3.01 0.97 1.64
N ASP A 127 -3.57 0.37 2.68
CA ASP A 127 -4.05 0.99 3.92
C ASP A 127 -3.15 0.69 5.11
N LEU A 128 -1.95 0.13 4.86
CA LEU A 128 -1.00 -0.35 5.86
C LEU A 128 -1.57 -1.47 6.75
N CYS A 129 -2.54 -2.23 6.23
CA CYS A 129 -3.29 -3.27 6.99
C CYS A 129 -3.90 -2.69 8.27
N HIS A 130 -4.58 -1.53 8.14
CA HIS A 130 -5.23 -0.84 9.26
C HIS A 130 -6.12 -1.80 10.06
N GLY A 131 -5.96 -1.81 11.39
CA GLY A 131 -6.68 -2.71 12.29
C GLY A 131 -5.93 -4.01 12.61
N ARG A 132 -4.78 -4.28 11.98
CA ARG A 132 -3.92 -5.41 12.28
C ARG A 132 -2.83 -5.00 13.28
N GLU A 133 -2.75 -5.69 14.43
CA GLU A 133 -1.82 -5.34 15.52
C GLU A 133 -0.35 -5.57 15.12
N GLU A 134 -0.07 -6.63 14.36
CA GLU A 134 1.28 -6.96 13.87
C GLU A 134 1.77 -6.00 12.76
N GLY A 135 0.90 -5.13 12.27
CA GLY A 135 1.21 -4.18 11.20
C GLY A 135 1.07 -4.77 9.80
N PRO A 136 1.76 -4.19 8.79
CA PRO A 136 1.57 -4.58 7.40
C PRO A 136 2.04 -6.01 7.12
N ALA A 137 1.12 -6.89 6.70
CA ALA A 137 1.40 -8.30 6.41
C ALA A 137 2.53 -8.51 5.38
N CYS A 138 2.65 -7.61 4.40
CA CYS A 138 3.70 -7.68 3.40
C CYS A 138 5.12 -7.48 3.97
N VAL A 139 5.25 -6.72 5.07
CA VAL A 139 6.54 -6.52 5.76
C VAL A 139 6.91 -7.79 6.53
N GLU A 140 5.95 -8.36 7.25
CA GLU A 140 6.14 -9.56 8.07
C GLU A 140 6.61 -10.77 7.26
N VAL A 141 5.97 -11.01 6.11
CA VAL A 141 6.25 -12.22 5.30
C VAL A 141 7.43 -12.09 4.35
N CYS A 142 8.09 -10.92 4.27
CA CYS A 142 9.16 -10.70 3.32
C CYS A 142 10.41 -11.52 3.67
N PRO A 143 10.79 -12.55 2.91
CA PRO A 143 11.88 -13.45 3.28
C PRO A 143 13.26 -12.78 3.26
N THR A 144 13.39 -11.69 2.53
CA THR A 144 14.65 -10.93 2.42
C THR A 144 14.62 -9.62 3.21
N ALA A 145 13.56 -9.38 3.99
CA ALA A 145 13.34 -8.11 4.71
C ALA A 145 13.47 -6.85 3.81
N ALA A 146 13.14 -7.00 2.52
CA ALA A 146 13.20 -5.89 1.57
C ALA A 146 12.13 -4.81 1.83
N LEU A 147 11.09 -5.11 2.60
CA LEU A 147 10.02 -4.18 2.95
C LEU A 147 10.18 -3.72 4.39
N THR A 148 10.09 -2.42 4.61
CA THR A 148 10.22 -1.83 5.95
C THR A 148 9.12 -0.79 6.15
N LEU A 149 8.42 -0.86 7.27
CA LEU A 149 7.48 0.19 7.70
C LEU A 149 8.29 1.35 8.32
N ILE A 150 8.10 2.53 7.78
CA ILE A 150 8.70 3.77 8.28
C ILE A 150 7.65 4.59 9.02
N ARG A 151 7.89 4.84 10.27
CA ARG A 151 7.08 5.72 11.12
C ARG A 151 7.70 7.12 11.18
N PRO A 152 6.96 8.14 11.59
CA PRO A 152 7.48 9.51 11.73
C PRO A 152 8.74 9.60 12.62
N ALA A 153 8.77 8.84 13.72
CA ALA A 153 9.94 8.77 14.62
C ALA A 153 11.17 8.18 13.92
N ASP A 154 10.97 7.16 13.08
CA ASP A 154 12.06 6.53 12.32
C ASP A 154 12.67 7.51 11.32
N LEU A 155 11.82 8.33 10.65
CA LEU A 155 12.29 9.37 9.72
C LEU A 155 13.18 10.39 10.42
N GLN A 156 12.80 10.85 11.60
CA GLN A 156 13.59 11.79 12.38
C GLN A 156 14.95 11.20 12.79
N ALA A 157 14.95 9.95 13.25
CA ALA A 157 16.18 9.23 13.60
C ALA A 157 17.10 9.04 12.38
N MET A 158 16.55 8.63 11.24
CA MET A 158 17.29 8.48 9.99
C MET A 158 17.88 9.81 9.51
N GLN A 159 17.12 10.89 9.63
CA GLN A 159 17.55 12.23 9.25
C GLN A 159 18.72 12.72 10.12
N LEU A 160 18.59 12.55 11.45
CA LEU A 160 19.63 12.89 12.40
C LEU A 160 20.92 12.10 12.15
N GLU A 161 20.81 10.80 11.86
CA GLU A 161 21.98 9.97 11.55
C GLU A 161 22.67 10.42 10.26
N LYS A 162 21.92 10.77 9.21
CA LYS A 162 22.48 11.33 7.97
C LYS A 162 23.21 12.65 8.23
N GLN A 163 22.65 13.52 9.06
CA GLN A 163 23.26 14.78 9.46
C GLN A 163 24.57 14.55 10.24
N ARG A 164 24.57 13.59 11.17
CA ARG A 164 25.76 13.22 11.94
C ARG A 164 26.87 12.66 11.04
N ARG A 165 26.54 11.82 10.06
CA ARG A 165 27.51 11.30 9.07
C ARG A 165 28.09 12.42 8.22
N ALA A 166 27.25 13.30 7.71
CA ALA A 166 27.68 14.46 6.92
C ALA A 166 28.62 15.37 7.73
N ALA A 167 28.26 15.65 8.99
CA ALA A 167 29.08 16.47 9.87
C ALA A 167 30.48 15.85 10.16
N ARG A 168 30.60 14.51 10.11
CA ARG A 168 31.86 13.80 10.26
C ARG A 168 32.69 13.69 8.95
N GLY A 169 32.23 14.29 7.87
CA GLY A 169 32.85 14.17 6.54
C GLY A 169 32.67 12.82 5.85
N SER A 170 31.83 11.93 6.41
CA SER A 170 31.52 10.61 5.84
C SER A 170 30.26 10.70 4.98
N THR A 171 30.36 11.33 3.80
CA THR A 171 29.25 11.27 2.84
C THR A 171 29.23 9.89 2.18
N PRO A 172 28.05 9.19 2.13
CA PRO A 172 27.96 7.99 1.31
C PRO A 172 28.20 8.39 -0.15
N ASN A 173 29.03 7.64 -0.85
CA ASN A 173 29.13 7.77 -2.31
C ASN A 173 27.74 7.59 -2.90
N LEU A 174 27.15 8.67 -3.38
CA LEU A 174 25.97 8.65 -4.25
C LEU A 174 26.43 8.12 -5.61
N ARG A 175 26.47 6.79 -5.75
CA ARG A 175 26.57 6.09 -7.04
C ARG A 175 25.29 5.33 -7.30
#